data_bb6bcff5d4a5f243b0df1faa9c5cdd5f
#
_entry.id   bb6bcff5d4a5f243b0df1faa9c5cdd5f
#
_cell.length_a   1.000
_cell.length_b   1.000
_cell.length_c   1.000
_cell.angle_alpha   90.00
_cell.angle_beta   90.00
_cell.angle_gamma   90.00
#
_symmetry.space_group_name_H-M   'P 1'
#
loop_
_entity.id
_entity.type
_entity.pdbx_description
1 polymer ?
#
loop_
_entity_poly.entity_id
_entity_poly.type
_entity_poly.pdbx_seq_one_letter_code
_entity_poly.pdbx_strand_id
1 'polypeptide(L)'
;MEKETLYRFYKGEATSDEQRRLMEWLDADQENRRIFDRERGMYNALLLFAPEEKAARGRLLNWRRVTRYAVQAAAVVILAVGIGWGYVSYKERSWANLMTRVAAPEGQRINLTLQDGTNVWLNSGAEIEYPSLFAGNSRQVRLSGEALFDVSRDTRRPFVVETFACKVEVLGTRFNVNADERHDVFSTALMRGSVRVSSLADPQQQVVLKPH
;
A
#
# COMPACT_ATOMS: atom_id res chain seq x y z
N MET A 1 -23.34 -42.73 -62.26
CA MET A 1 -23.21 -42.65 -60.75
C MET A 1 -23.13 -41.24 -60.35
N GLU A 2 -23.97 -40.81 -59.39
CA GLU A 2 -23.94 -39.42 -58.88
C GLU A 2 -22.70 -39.20 -57.99
N LYS A 3 -22.07 -38.04 -58.11
CA LYS A 3 -20.87 -37.71 -57.34
C LYS A 3 -21.14 -37.72 -55.83
N GLU A 4 -22.33 -37.35 -55.40
CA GLU A 4 -22.73 -37.32 -53.99
C GLU A 4 -22.69 -38.66 -53.33
N THR A 5 -23.11 -39.77 -54.09
CA THR A 5 -23.04 -41.12 -53.60
C THR A 5 -21.60 -41.59 -53.42
N LEU A 6 -20.66 -41.18 -54.31
CA LEU A 6 -19.24 -41.44 -54.16
C LEU A 6 -18.65 -40.78 -52.94
N TYR A 7 -18.99 -39.48 -52.67
CA TYR A 7 -18.51 -38.76 -51.49
C TYR A 7 -19.05 -39.35 -50.17
N ARG A 8 -20.33 -39.78 -50.15
CA ARG A 8 -20.89 -40.47 -48.97
C ARG A 8 -20.19 -41.81 -48.73
N PHE A 9 -19.82 -42.50 -49.74
CA PHE A 9 -19.05 -43.77 -49.66
C PHE A 9 -17.65 -43.48 -49.07
N TYR A 10 -16.94 -42.45 -49.54
CA TYR A 10 -15.62 -42.09 -49.03
C TYR A 10 -15.67 -41.61 -47.55
N LYS A 11 -16.77 -41.04 -47.11
CA LYS A 11 -17.02 -40.67 -45.71
C LYS A 11 -17.44 -41.85 -44.83
N GLY A 12 -17.75 -43.03 -45.44
CA GLY A 12 -18.30 -44.16 -44.68
C GLY A 12 -19.77 -44.01 -44.31
N GLU A 13 -20.49 -43.06 -44.93
CA GLU A 13 -21.89 -42.74 -44.66
C GLU A 13 -22.85 -43.39 -45.71
N ALA A 14 -22.34 -44.16 -46.64
CA ALA A 14 -23.15 -44.80 -47.68
C ALA A 14 -23.96 -45.97 -47.11
N THR A 15 -25.25 -46.03 -47.49
CA THR A 15 -26.14 -47.12 -47.10
C THR A 15 -25.78 -48.42 -47.83
N SER A 16 -26.23 -49.55 -47.29
CA SER A 16 -25.95 -50.90 -47.92
C SER A 16 -26.43 -51.03 -49.39
N ASP A 17 -27.54 -50.34 -49.71
CA ASP A 17 -28.05 -50.31 -51.06
C ASP A 17 -27.23 -49.41 -52.01
N GLU A 18 -26.70 -48.36 -51.51
CA GLU A 18 -25.79 -47.48 -52.25
C GLU A 18 -24.43 -48.14 -52.48
N GLN A 19 -23.91 -48.86 -51.50
CA GLN A 19 -22.69 -49.66 -51.65
C GLN A 19 -22.83 -50.73 -52.69
N ARG A 20 -23.96 -51.50 -52.72
CA ARG A 20 -24.23 -52.51 -53.69
C ARG A 20 -24.29 -51.92 -55.12
N ARG A 21 -25.04 -50.83 -55.32
CA ARG A 21 -25.12 -50.10 -56.60
C ARG A 21 -23.77 -49.56 -57.06
N LEU A 22 -22.93 -49.13 -56.13
CA LEU A 22 -21.58 -48.65 -56.42
C LEU A 22 -20.71 -49.83 -56.93
N MET A 23 -20.77 -51.03 -56.32
CA MET A 23 -20.01 -52.21 -56.77
C MET A 23 -20.46 -52.68 -58.15
N GLU A 24 -21.77 -52.76 -58.42
CA GLU A 24 -22.32 -53.09 -59.74
C GLU A 24 -21.85 -52.08 -60.80
N TRP A 25 -21.80 -50.77 -60.47
CA TRP A 25 -21.33 -49.74 -61.37
C TRP A 25 -19.82 -49.83 -61.64
N LEU A 26 -19.01 -50.19 -60.65
CA LEU A 26 -17.56 -50.38 -60.79
C LEU A 26 -17.22 -51.58 -61.61
N ASP A 27 -18.05 -52.68 -61.60
CA ASP A 27 -17.83 -53.91 -62.36
C ASP A 27 -18.38 -53.82 -63.78
N ALA A 28 -19.23 -52.80 -64.05
CA ALA A 28 -19.84 -52.68 -65.39
C ALA A 28 -18.86 -52.14 -66.43
N ASP A 29 -17.89 -51.29 -66.09
CA ASP A 29 -16.93 -50.68 -67.02
C ASP A 29 -15.60 -50.35 -66.36
N GLN A 30 -14.49 -50.56 -67.06
CA GLN A 30 -13.16 -50.16 -66.59
C GLN A 30 -13.00 -48.63 -66.46
N GLU A 31 -13.71 -47.86 -67.25
CA GLU A 31 -13.74 -46.40 -67.19
C GLU A 31 -14.38 -45.91 -65.87
N ASN A 32 -15.37 -46.58 -65.33
CA ASN A 32 -16.01 -46.31 -64.07
C ASN A 32 -15.01 -46.45 -62.91
N ARG A 33 -14.10 -47.38 -62.93
CA ARG A 33 -13.02 -47.53 -61.95
C ARG A 33 -12.05 -46.39 -62.04
N ARG A 34 -11.70 -45.92 -63.25
CA ARG A 34 -10.82 -44.71 -63.39
C ARG A 34 -11.47 -43.45 -62.84
N ILE A 35 -12.76 -43.26 -63.03
CA ILE A 35 -13.54 -42.14 -62.50
C ILE A 35 -13.55 -42.22 -60.96
N PHE A 36 -13.79 -43.41 -60.42
CA PHE A 36 -13.79 -43.65 -58.99
C PHE A 36 -12.43 -43.26 -58.32
N ASP A 37 -11.32 -43.76 -58.89
CA ASP A 37 -9.98 -43.54 -58.41
C ASP A 37 -9.59 -42.03 -58.50
N ARG A 38 -10.00 -41.34 -59.55
CA ARG A 38 -9.76 -39.90 -59.72
C ARG A 38 -10.52 -39.06 -58.68
N GLU A 39 -11.80 -39.38 -58.49
CA GLU A 39 -12.64 -38.65 -57.48
C GLU A 39 -12.14 -38.98 -56.08
N ARG A 40 -11.69 -40.19 -55.76
CA ARG A 40 -11.06 -40.58 -54.52
C ARG A 40 -9.76 -39.80 -54.28
N GLY A 41 -8.93 -39.61 -55.32
CA GLY A 41 -7.72 -38.79 -55.24
C GLY A 41 -8.03 -37.34 -54.90
N MET A 42 -9.07 -36.76 -55.51
CA MET A 42 -9.53 -35.40 -55.21
C MET A 42 -10.08 -35.29 -53.78
N TYR A 43 -10.85 -36.26 -53.31
CA TYR A 43 -11.37 -36.28 -51.94
C TYR A 43 -10.25 -36.35 -50.90
N ASN A 44 -9.26 -37.22 -51.10
CA ASN A 44 -8.11 -37.32 -50.22
C ASN A 44 -7.26 -36.03 -50.21
N ALA A 45 -7.09 -35.39 -51.37
CA ALA A 45 -6.44 -34.08 -51.43
C ALA A 45 -7.19 -33.02 -50.64
N LEU A 46 -8.52 -32.97 -50.75
CA LEU A 46 -9.36 -32.07 -49.95
C LEU A 46 -9.22 -32.29 -48.43
N LEU A 47 -9.08 -33.55 -47.99
CA LEU A 47 -8.87 -33.89 -46.60
C LEU A 47 -7.50 -33.42 -46.08
N LEU A 48 -6.46 -33.41 -46.91
CA LEU A 48 -5.13 -32.90 -46.55
C LEU A 48 -5.11 -31.41 -46.40
N PHE A 49 -5.99 -30.69 -47.10
CA PHE A 49 -6.10 -29.22 -47.02
C PHE A 49 -7.31 -28.78 -46.18
N ALA A 50 -8.14 -29.68 -45.66
CA ALA A 50 -9.14 -29.33 -44.68
C ALA A 50 -8.41 -28.85 -43.43
N PRO A 51 -8.68 -27.63 -42.94
CA PRO A 51 -8.16 -27.23 -41.65
C PRO A 51 -8.64 -28.27 -40.64
N GLU A 52 -7.69 -28.93 -39.92
CA GLU A 52 -8.08 -29.70 -38.75
C GLU A 52 -8.92 -28.76 -37.90
N GLU A 53 -10.22 -28.94 -37.86
CA GLU A 53 -11.01 -28.50 -36.75
C GLU A 53 -10.44 -29.22 -35.52
N LYS A 54 -9.34 -28.70 -34.99
CA LYS A 54 -8.96 -28.98 -33.63
C LYS A 54 -10.20 -28.60 -32.85
N ALA A 55 -11.01 -29.62 -32.55
CA ALA A 55 -12.00 -29.47 -31.51
C ALA A 55 -11.25 -28.87 -30.36
N ALA A 56 -11.35 -27.57 -30.24
CA ALA A 56 -10.96 -26.83 -29.06
C ALA A 56 -11.83 -27.42 -27.95
N ARG A 57 -11.40 -28.60 -27.43
CA ARG A 57 -11.75 -29.00 -26.08
C ARG A 57 -11.10 -27.96 -25.22
N GLY A 58 -11.68 -26.76 -25.25
CA GLY A 58 -11.50 -25.78 -24.24
C GLY A 58 -11.75 -26.53 -22.95
N ARG A 59 -10.67 -26.84 -22.22
CA ARG A 59 -10.78 -27.13 -20.82
C ARG A 59 -11.58 -25.95 -20.32
N LEU A 60 -12.87 -26.17 -20.09
CA LEU A 60 -13.70 -25.24 -19.34
C LEU A 60 -13.02 -25.18 -17.99
N LEU A 61 -12.03 -24.30 -17.91
CA LEU A 61 -11.38 -23.93 -16.67
C LEU A 61 -12.56 -23.62 -15.76
N ASN A 62 -12.70 -24.39 -14.71
CA ASN A 62 -13.89 -24.30 -13.84
C ASN A 62 -13.78 -22.93 -13.18
N TRP A 63 -14.20 -21.89 -13.91
CA TRP A 63 -14.07 -20.45 -13.58
C TRP A 63 -14.49 -20.19 -12.16
N ARG A 64 -15.52 -20.90 -11.69
CA ARG A 64 -15.99 -20.84 -10.30
C ARG A 64 -14.96 -21.34 -9.28
N ARG A 65 -14.08 -22.30 -9.64
CA ARG A 65 -12.99 -22.74 -8.75
C ARG A 65 -11.84 -21.73 -8.76
N VAL A 66 -11.48 -21.24 -9.94
CA VAL A 66 -10.42 -20.24 -10.09
C VAL A 66 -10.78 -18.95 -9.34
N THR A 67 -12.03 -18.48 -9.46
CA THR A 67 -12.49 -17.30 -8.73
C THR A 67 -12.51 -17.51 -7.21
N ARG A 68 -12.89 -18.70 -6.73
CA ARG A 68 -12.80 -19.00 -5.28
C ARG A 68 -11.37 -18.96 -4.77
N TYR A 69 -10.43 -19.58 -5.47
CA TYR A 69 -9.01 -19.51 -5.06
C TYR A 69 -8.43 -18.11 -5.15
N ALA A 70 -8.81 -17.34 -6.16
CA ALA A 70 -8.39 -15.95 -6.30
C ALA A 70 -8.92 -15.08 -5.14
N VAL A 71 -10.19 -15.24 -4.75
CA VAL A 71 -10.79 -14.55 -3.60
C VAL A 71 -10.13 -14.96 -2.29
N GLN A 72 -9.86 -16.26 -2.10
CA GLN A 72 -9.17 -16.75 -0.90
C GLN A 72 -7.73 -16.20 -0.81
N ALA A 73 -6.99 -16.22 -1.93
CA ALA A 73 -5.65 -15.65 -1.98
C ALA A 73 -5.66 -14.13 -1.69
N ALA A 74 -6.61 -13.38 -2.25
CA ALA A 74 -6.78 -11.96 -1.97
C ALA A 74 -7.09 -11.71 -0.48
N ALA A 75 -7.97 -12.52 0.13
CA ALA A 75 -8.29 -12.41 1.55
C ALA A 75 -7.06 -12.64 2.44
N VAL A 76 -6.23 -13.65 2.12
CA VAL A 76 -4.99 -13.93 2.86
C VAL A 76 -4.00 -12.77 2.74
N VAL A 77 -3.85 -12.18 1.53
CA VAL A 77 -2.97 -11.02 1.32
C VAL A 77 -3.46 -9.81 2.11
N ILE A 78 -4.77 -9.52 2.08
CA ILE A 78 -5.36 -8.41 2.85
C ILE A 78 -5.14 -8.61 4.36
N LEU A 79 -5.33 -9.83 4.86
CA LEU A 79 -5.07 -10.14 6.27
C LEU A 79 -3.59 -9.97 6.62
N ALA A 80 -2.67 -10.47 5.79
CA ALA A 80 -1.24 -10.34 6.01
C ALA A 80 -0.79 -8.86 6.02
N VAL A 81 -1.30 -8.05 5.09
CA VAL A 81 -1.05 -6.60 5.03
C VAL A 81 -1.64 -5.90 6.26
N GLY A 82 -2.88 -6.25 6.65
CA GLY A 82 -3.54 -5.69 7.82
C GLY A 82 -2.80 -6.00 9.14
N ILE A 83 -2.35 -7.25 9.31
CA ILE A 83 -1.55 -7.67 10.48
C ILE A 83 -0.18 -6.96 10.46
N GLY A 84 0.47 -6.90 9.30
CA GLY A 84 1.77 -6.22 9.15
C GLY A 84 1.67 -4.74 9.49
N TRP A 85 0.66 -4.05 8.96
CA TRP A 85 0.41 -2.64 9.28
C TRP A 85 0.07 -2.44 10.76
N GLY A 86 -0.81 -3.28 11.32
CA GLY A 86 -1.16 -3.25 12.74
C GLY A 86 0.06 -3.44 13.64
N TYR A 87 0.95 -4.38 13.29
CA TYR A 87 2.20 -4.62 14.03
C TYR A 87 3.16 -3.42 13.97
N VAL A 88 3.35 -2.82 12.79
CA VAL A 88 4.19 -1.62 12.63
C VAL A 88 3.62 -0.45 13.44
N SER A 89 2.32 -0.18 13.33
CA SER A 89 1.65 0.88 14.07
C SER A 89 1.68 0.67 15.60
N TYR A 90 1.56 -0.58 16.04
CA TYR A 90 1.70 -0.94 17.46
C TYR A 90 3.12 -0.67 17.97
N LYS A 91 4.12 -1.06 17.19
CA LYS A 91 5.53 -0.87 17.52
C LYS A 91 5.90 0.62 17.60
N GLU A 92 5.45 1.44 16.64
CA GLU A 92 5.67 2.89 16.66
C GLU A 92 5.05 3.54 17.91
N ARG A 93 3.83 3.17 18.29
CA ARG A 93 3.18 3.65 19.52
C ARG A 93 3.93 3.23 20.80
N SER A 94 4.48 2.02 20.81
CA SER A 94 5.24 1.50 21.95
C SER A 94 6.53 2.28 22.17
N TRP A 95 7.21 2.68 21.10
CA TRP A 95 8.45 3.49 21.18
C TRP A 95 8.15 4.97 21.51
N ALA A 96 7.03 5.50 21.09
CA ALA A 96 6.58 6.84 21.43
C ALA A 96 6.27 6.99 22.94
N ASN A 97 5.98 5.89 23.62
CA ASN A 97 5.74 5.88 25.07
C ASN A 97 7.03 5.82 25.92
N LEU A 98 8.18 5.60 25.30
CA LEU A 98 9.47 5.64 25.97
C LEU A 98 9.89 7.10 26.14
N MET A 99 9.65 7.65 27.35
CA MET A 99 10.04 9.01 27.70
C MET A 99 11.50 9.04 28.13
N THR A 100 12.25 9.97 27.55
CA THR A 100 13.62 10.30 27.94
C THR A 100 13.58 11.57 28.81
N ARG A 101 14.25 11.52 29.94
CA ARG A 101 14.37 12.65 30.88
C ARG A 101 15.81 13.10 30.93
N VAL A 102 16.04 14.40 30.75
CA VAL A 102 17.36 15.03 30.81
C VAL A 102 17.27 16.22 31.79
N ALA A 103 18.10 16.20 32.80
CA ALA A 103 18.17 17.27 33.76
C ALA A 103 19.56 17.92 33.75
N ALA A 104 19.62 19.23 33.68
CA ALA A 104 20.85 20.00 33.80
C ALA A 104 21.24 20.13 35.29
N PRO A 105 22.44 19.72 35.71
CA PRO A 105 22.91 19.96 37.10
C PRO A 105 22.96 21.41 37.43
N GLU A 106 22.92 21.72 38.73
CA GLU A 106 23.08 23.11 39.18
C GLU A 106 24.43 23.70 38.74
N GLY A 107 24.41 24.91 38.25
CA GLY A 107 25.58 25.63 37.72
C GLY A 107 26.03 25.20 36.33
N GLN A 108 25.37 24.24 35.71
CA GLN A 108 25.73 23.73 34.39
C GLN A 108 24.62 23.98 33.36
N ARG A 109 25.00 24.03 32.10
CA ARG A 109 24.07 24.06 30.95
C ARG A 109 24.27 22.83 30.10
N ILE A 110 23.18 22.27 29.62
CA ILE A 110 23.21 21.13 28.70
C ILE A 110 22.65 21.57 27.36
N ASN A 111 23.37 21.19 26.29
CA ASN A 111 22.88 21.30 24.93
C ASN A 111 22.55 19.92 24.43
N LEU A 112 21.33 19.72 23.90
CA LEU A 112 20.89 18.46 23.28
C LEU A 112 20.21 18.74 21.97
N THR A 113 20.35 17.81 21.04
CA THR A 113 19.62 17.82 19.76
C THR A 113 18.58 16.71 19.81
N LEU A 114 17.32 17.07 19.62
CA LEU A 114 16.24 16.12 19.54
C LEU A 114 16.22 15.41 18.18
N GLN A 115 15.50 14.32 18.07
CA GLN A 115 15.41 13.49 16.86
C GLN A 115 14.83 14.19 15.61
N ASP A 116 14.07 15.29 15.81
CA ASP A 116 13.55 16.12 14.71
C ASP A 116 14.54 17.22 14.26
N GLY A 117 15.76 17.25 14.85
CA GLY A 117 16.78 18.25 14.61
C GLY A 117 16.59 19.56 15.40
N THR A 118 15.62 19.60 16.33
CA THR A 118 15.47 20.72 17.24
C THR A 118 16.63 20.76 18.23
N ASN A 119 17.25 21.92 18.40
CA ASN A 119 18.28 22.16 19.42
C ASN A 119 17.68 22.78 20.67
N VAL A 120 18.04 22.24 21.82
CA VAL A 120 17.57 22.69 23.14
C VAL A 120 18.76 22.97 24.02
N TRP A 121 18.82 24.17 24.62
CA TRP A 121 19.80 24.55 25.63
C TRP A 121 19.08 24.66 26.96
N LEU A 122 19.28 23.66 27.82
CA LEU A 122 18.77 23.66 29.18
C LEU A 122 19.65 24.55 30.07
N ASN A 123 19.05 25.43 30.80
CA ASN A 123 19.75 26.24 31.82
C ASN A 123 19.94 25.40 33.10
N SER A 124 20.72 25.91 34.01
CA SER A 124 21.02 25.31 35.33
C SER A 124 19.73 24.90 36.07
N GLY A 125 19.66 23.66 36.54
CA GLY A 125 18.53 23.12 37.27
C GLY A 125 17.28 22.83 36.42
N ALA A 126 17.32 23.09 35.11
CA ALA A 126 16.20 22.79 34.24
C ALA A 126 16.15 21.29 33.84
N GLU A 127 14.97 20.84 33.54
CA GLU A 127 14.69 19.47 33.15
C GLU A 127 13.73 19.44 31.99
N ILE A 128 14.02 18.54 31.01
CA ILE A 128 13.17 18.27 29.89
C ILE A 128 12.82 16.76 29.79
N GLU A 129 11.55 16.48 29.54
CA GLU A 129 11.06 15.14 29.17
C GLU A 129 10.54 15.16 27.75
N TYR A 130 10.97 14.19 26.97
CA TYR A 130 10.52 14.02 25.57
C TYR A 130 10.47 12.54 25.17
N PRO A 131 9.60 12.15 24.25
CA PRO A 131 9.52 10.78 23.77
C PRO A 131 10.74 10.43 22.90
N SER A 132 11.17 9.17 22.95
CA SER A 132 12.26 8.68 22.10
C SER A 132 11.94 8.78 20.61
N LEU A 133 10.64 8.87 20.24
CA LEU A 133 10.16 9.11 18.88
C LEU A 133 8.93 10.02 18.91
N PHE A 134 8.94 11.10 18.15
CA PHE A 134 7.73 11.92 17.94
C PHE A 134 6.78 11.20 16.98
N ALA A 135 5.98 10.28 17.50
CA ALA A 135 4.92 9.60 16.78
C ALA A 135 3.61 10.38 16.88
N GLY A 136 2.98 10.69 15.76
CA GLY A 136 1.70 11.38 15.72
C GLY A 136 1.77 12.78 15.12
N ASN A 137 0.71 13.57 15.39
CA ASN A 137 0.46 14.85 14.73
C ASN A 137 1.15 16.05 15.41
N SER A 138 1.89 15.83 16.50
CA SER A 138 2.62 16.88 17.23
C SER A 138 3.93 16.33 17.79
N ARG A 139 4.86 17.25 18.06
CA ARG A 139 6.16 17.01 18.71
C ARG A 139 6.07 17.61 20.12
N GLN A 140 5.74 16.79 21.09
CA GLN A 140 5.47 17.26 22.45
C GLN A 140 6.63 16.97 23.39
N VAL A 141 7.01 17.99 24.18
CA VAL A 141 8.00 17.89 25.25
C VAL A 141 7.45 18.55 26.50
N ARG A 142 7.94 18.16 27.69
CA ARG A 142 7.64 18.81 28.94
C ARG A 142 8.89 19.50 29.44
N LEU A 143 8.72 20.71 29.97
CA LEU A 143 9.81 21.51 30.51
C LEU A 143 9.49 21.96 31.94
N SER A 144 10.48 21.80 32.82
CA SER A 144 10.55 22.48 34.13
C SER A 144 11.84 23.25 34.18
N GLY A 145 11.78 24.52 34.62
CA GLY A 145 12.92 25.41 34.59
C GLY A 145 13.05 26.22 33.30
N GLU A 146 14.27 26.62 32.94
CA GLU A 146 14.52 27.49 31.78
C GLU A 146 15.25 26.78 30.66
N ALA A 147 14.74 26.95 29.43
CA ALA A 147 15.38 26.44 28.23
C ALA A 147 15.21 27.36 27.02
N LEU A 148 16.25 27.42 26.19
CA LEU A 148 16.23 28.03 24.87
C LEU A 148 16.00 26.93 23.84
N PHE A 149 15.03 27.13 22.97
CA PHE A 149 14.69 26.23 21.87
C PHE A 149 15.02 26.86 20.50
N ASP A 150 15.65 26.12 19.61
CA ASP A 150 15.74 26.43 18.19
C ASP A 150 15.06 25.27 17.42
N VAL A 151 13.77 25.43 17.17
CA VAL A 151 12.90 24.38 16.70
C VAL A 151 13.01 24.20 15.19
N SER A 152 13.26 22.99 14.75
CA SER A 152 13.21 22.60 13.33
C SER A 152 11.83 22.88 12.74
N ARG A 153 11.82 23.52 11.56
CA ARG A 153 10.57 23.91 10.89
C ARG A 153 9.81 22.70 10.37
N ASP A 154 8.63 22.46 10.92
CA ASP A 154 7.66 21.49 10.42
C ASP A 154 6.24 22.04 10.63
N THR A 155 5.59 22.45 9.54
CA THR A 155 4.24 23.07 9.58
C THR A 155 3.12 22.03 9.72
N ARG A 156 3.41 20.75 9.48
CA ARG A 156 2.44 19.66 9.59
C ARG A 156 2.34 19.11 11.01
N ARG A 157 3.44 19.20 11.79
CA ARG A 157 3.52 18.70 13.16
C ARG A 157 4.04 19.81 14.07
N PRO A 158 3.16 20.55 14.74
CA PRO A 158 3.57 21.59 15.68
C PRO A 158 4.46 21.00 16.79
N PHE A 159 5.42 21.81 17.25
CA PHE A 159 6.23 21.53 18.42
C PHE A 159 5.57 22.20 19.64
N VAL A 160 5.31 21.39 20.66
CA VAL A 160 4.56 21.82 21.84
C VAL A 160 5.44 21.65 23.07
N VAL A 161 5.73 22.73 23.74
CA VAL A 161 6.37 22.72 25.08
C VAL A 161 5.27 22.84 26.12
N GLU A 162 5.08 21.78 26.89
CA GLU A 162 4.17 21.76 28.04
C GLU A 162 4.92 22.09 29.30
N THR A 163 4.39 23.03 30.08
CA THR A 163 4.94 23.47 31.37
C THR A 163 3.87 23.30 32.45
N PHE A 164 4.17 23.65 33.69
CA PHE A 164 3.18 23.60 34.76
C PHE A 164 2.01 24.58 34.55
N ALA A 165 2.22 25.72 33.87
CA ALA A 165 1.23 26.77 33.69
C ALA A 165 0.62 26.86 32.29
N CYS A 166 1.43 26.63 31.25
CA CYS A 166 1.07 26.92 29.86
C CYS A 166 1.56 25.86 28.89
N LYS A 167 0.89 25.81 27.72
CA LYS A 167 1.37 25.14 26.50
C LYS A 167 1.88 26.19 25.52
N VAL A 168 3.10 25.98 25.03
CA VAL A 168 3.76 26.83 24.04
C VAL A 168 3.87 26.07 22.73
N GLU A 169 3.15 26.52 21.73
CA GLU A 169 3.06 25.85 20.40
C GLU A 169 3.78 26.70 19.35
N VAL A 170 4.64 26.01 18.54
CA VAL A 170 5.43 26.65 17.48
C VAL A 170 5.55 25.72 16.26
N LEU A 171 5.86 26.28 15.07
CA LEU A 171 6.05 25.56 13.84
C LEU A 171 7.51 25.54 13.34
N GLY A 172 8.38 26.32 13.95
CA GLY A 172 9.78 26.49 13.56
C GLY A 172 10.28 27.85 14.00
N THR A 173 10.62 27.94 15.25
CA THR A 173 10.76 29.19 16.00
C THR A 173 11.96 29.09 16.94
N ARG A 174 12.66 30.20 17.13
CA ARG A 174 13.68 30.33 18.18
C ARG A 174 13.13 31.17 19.31
N PHE A 175 13.02 30.58 20.49
CA PHE A 175 12.39 31.20 21.66
C PHE A 175 12.94 30.63 22.95
N ASN A 176 12.84 31.40 24.01
CA ASN A 176 13.19 30.98 25.36
C ASN A 176 11.91 30.78 26.18
N VAL A 177 11.90 29.78 27.03
CA VAL A 177 10.82 29.50 27.99
C VAL A 177 11.46 29.42 29.38
N ASN A 178 10.90 30.13 30.32
CA ASN A 178 11.22 30.00 31.75
C ASN A 178 9.93 29.59 32.46
N ALA A 179 9.94 28.39 33.05
CA ALA A 179 8.81 27.80 33.76
C ALA A 179 9.27 27.27 35.11
N ASP A 180 9.38 28.22 36.08
CA ASP A 180 9.76 27.90 37.44
C ASP A 180 8.51 27.70 38.31
N GLU A 181 8.14 26.43 38.50
CA GLU A 181 6.99 26.02 39.29
C GLU A 181 7.14 26.40 40.78
N ARG A 182 8.38 26.43 41.32
CA ARG A 182 8.62 26.71 42.71
C ARG A 182 8.29 28.18 43.09
N HIS A 183 8.49 29.07 42.12
CA HIS A 183 8.24 30.50 42.29
C HIS A 183 6.97 30.97 41.57
N ASP A 184 6.22 30.05 40.98
CA ASP A 184 5.02 30.32 40.15
C ASP A 184 5.28 31.34 39.02
N VAL A 185 6.44 31.20 38.36
CA VAL A 185 6.88 32.11 37.29
C VAL A 185 6.83 31.40 35.95
N PHE A 186 6.05 31.98 35.04
CA PHE A 186 6.09 31.60 33.64
C PHE A 186 6.40 32.82 32.76
N SER A 187 7.42 32.70 31.93
CA SER A 187 7.71 33.71 30.89
C SER A 187 8.22 33.05 29.61
N THR A 188 7.96 33.71 28.49
CA THR A 188 8.51 33.33 27.21
C THR A 188 8.99 34.53 26.41
N ALA A 189 10.16 34.41 25.79
CA ALA A 189 10.77 35.43 24.96
C ALA A 189 10.98 34.90 23.55
N LEU A 190 10.41 35.59 22.56
CA LEU A 190 10.49 35.22 21.14
C LEU A 190 11.68 35.93 20.48
N MET A 191 12.56 35.18 19.83
CA MET A 191 13.69 35.70 19.06
C MET A 191 13.39 35.70 17.55
N ARG A 192 12.78 34.62 17.01
CA ARG A 192 12.47 34.50 15.59
C ARG A 192 11.28 33.57 15.40
N GLY A 193 10.34 33.93 14.50
CA GLY A 193 9.18 33.14 14.14
C GLY A 193 7.88 33.61 14.82
N SER A 194 7.06 32.68 15.27
CA SER A 194 5.83 32.96 16.01
C SER A 194 5.61 31.92 17.11
N VAL A 195 5.03 32.36 18.22
CA VAL A 195 4.72 31.50 19.38
C VAL A 195 3.26 31.66 19.73
N ARG A 196 2.54 30.55 19.87
CA ARG A 196 1.21 30.55 20.49
C ARG A 196 1.35 30.02 21.92
N VAL A 197 0.88 30.79 22.87
CA VAL A 197 0.84 30.41 24.28
C VAL A 197 -0.61 30.24 24.68
N SER A 198 -0.95 29.12 25.27
CA SER A 198 -2.28 28.84 25.84
C SER A 198 -2.15 28.43 27.30
N SER A 199 -3.03 28.97 28.14
CA SER A 199 -3.09 28.61 29.56
C SER A 199 -3.59 27.18 29.73
N LEU A 200 -3.02 26.43 30.68
CA LEU A 200 -3.56 25.11 31.07
C LEU A 200 -4.84 25.25 31.90
N ALA A 201 -5.00 26.32 32.68
CA ALA A 201 -6.18 26.56 33.49
C ALA A 201 -7.40 26.98 32.64
N ASP A 202 -7.17 27.75 31.57
CA ASP A 202 -8.21 28.19 30.64
C ASP A 202 -7.69 28.11 29.17
N PRO A 203 -7.94 27.03 28.45
CA PRO A 203 -7.46 26.87 27.09
C PRO A 203 -8.00 27.91 26.08
N GLN A 204 -9.03 28.67 26.42
CA GLN A 204 -9.55 29.76 25.60
C GLN A 204 -8.67 31.01 25.67
N GLN A 205 -7.91 31.17 26.75
CA GLN A 205 -6.91 32.24 26.88
C GLN A 205 -5.67 31.89 26.08
N GLN A 206 -5.57 32.46 24.88
CA GLN A 206 -4.45 32.26 23.96
C GLN A 206 -3.83 33.61 23.58
N VAL A 207 -2.53 33.66 23.55
CA VAL A 207 -1.74 34.81 23.10
C VAL A 207 -0.80 34.37 22.00
N VAL A 208 -0.76 35.12 20.88
CA VAL A 208 0.19 34.87 19.79
C VAL A 208 1.26 35.97 19.81
N LEU A 209 2.49 35.56 20.08
CA LEU A 209 3.65 36.46 20.02
C LEU A 209 4.21 36.49 18.61
N LYS A 210 4.54 37.68 18.10
CA LYS A 210 5.26 37.93 16.87
C LYS A 210 6.52 38.73 17.19
N PRO A 211 7.61 38.59 16.42
CA PRO A 211 8.79 39.44 16.56
C PRO A 211 8.41 40.88 16.26
N HIS A 212 9.00 41.78 17.01
CA HIS A 212 8.97 43.23 16.70
C HIS A 212 9.95 43.54 15.59
#